data_4fdad234689b3f65bc06dff682ee11d7
#
_entry.id   4fdad234689b3f65bc06dff682ee11d7
#
_cell.length_a   1.000
_cell.length_b   1.000
_cell.length_c   1.000
_cell.angle_alpha   90.00
_cell.angle_beta   90.00
_cell.angle_gamma   90.00
#
_symmetry.space_group_name_H-M   'P 1'
#
loop_
_entity.id
_entity.type
_entity.pdbx_description
1 polymer ?
#
loop_
_entity_poly.entity_id
_entity_poly.type
_entity_poly.pdbx_seq_one_letter_code
_entity_poly.pdbx_strand_id
1 'polypeptide(L)'
;MPAETPATAPVPHVVAVALGAQHRFSKETAPVIRLLEGLGVEGDAHLGTTVQHRSHVRRDPTAANLRQVHLIAAELFEEVAPAGHRVLPGDLGENVTTYGVDLLALPLGTVLLLGGSAEVRITGLRNPCHQIDRFQDGLLSRVVGRDVDGAVVRRAGVMGVVRRGGQVRQGDPITVVLPDRPHVPLDRV
;
A
#
# COMPACT_ATOMS: atom_id res chain seq x y z
N MET A 1 -20.99 -20.70 32.35
CA MET A 1 -19.97 -20.02 31.54
C MET A 1 -20.55 -19.88 30.13
N PRO A 2 -20.90 -18.67 29.65
CA PRO A 2 -21.29 -18.50 28.27
C PRO A 2 -20.07 -18.70 27.39
N ALA A 3 -20.19 -19.52 26.36
CA ALA A 3 -19.14 -19.74 25.36
C ALA A 3 -18.94 -18.41 24.61
N GLU A 4 -17.70 -17.91 24.64
CA GLU A 4 -17.30 -16.79 23.78
C GLU A 4 -17.47 -17.22 22.32
N THR A 5 -18.35 -16.55 21.60
CA THR A 5 -18.45 -16.71 20.15
C THR A 5 -17.11 -16.28 19.54
N PRO A 6 -16.43 -17.11 18.74
CA PRO A 6 -15.18 -16.69 18.12
C PRO A 6 -15.45 -15.45 17.27
N ALA A 7 -14.67 -14.39 17.50
CA ALA A 7 -14.71 -13.18 16.71
C ALA A 7 -14.49 -13.55 15.23
N THR A 8 -15.48 -13.31 14.39
CA THR A 8 -15.36 -13.54 12.95
C THR A 8 -14.21 -12.66 12.43
N ALA A 9 -13.24 -13.26 11.74
CA ALA A 9 -12.15 -12.49 11.14
C ALA A 9 -12.73 -11.36 10.27
N PRO A 10 -12.15 -10.16 10.32
CA PRO A 10 -12.68 -9.03 9.57
C PRO A 10 -12.67 -9.33 8.06
N VAL A 11 -13.76 -8.99 7.38
CA VAL A 11 -13.86 -9.17 5.93
C VAL A 11 -12.94 -8.15 5.25
N PRO A 12 -11.97 -8.59 4.44
CA PRO A 12 -11.04 -7.71 3.74
C PRO A 12 -11.77 -6.72 2.81
N HIS A 13 -11.49 -5.43 2.97
CA HIS A 13 -12.12 -4.38 2.15
C HIS A 13 -11.25 -3.13 2.00
N VAL A 14 -11.60 -2.29 1.04
CA VAL A 14 -11.02 -0.97 0.81
C VAL A 14 -11.64 0.03 1.79
N VAL A 15 -10.83 0.66 2.63
CA VAL A 15 -11.25 1.71 3.58
C VAL A 15 -11.38 3.05 2.88
N ALA A 16 -10.42 3.38 2.02
CA ALA A 16 -10.41 4.63 1.27
C ALA A 16 -9.51 4.49 0.04
N VAL A 17 -9.72 5.37 -0.93
CA VAL A 17 -8.85 5.54 -2.09
C VAL A 17 -8.41 6.99 -2.20
N ALA A 18 -7.18 7.20 -2.68
CA ALA A 18 -6.57 8.52 -2.79
C ALA A 18 -5.71 8.63 -4.05
N LEU A 19 -5.59 9.85 -4.57
CA LEU A 19 -4.70 10.16 -5.69
C LEU A 19 -4.13 11.58 -5.54
N GLY A 20 -3.00 11.84 -6.20
CA GLY A 20 -2.38 13.16 -6.22
C GLY A 20 -1.80 13.46 -7.60
N ALA A 21 -2.32 14.47 -8.27
CA ALA A 21 -1.84 14.90 -9.59
C ALA A 21 -0.42 15.48 -9.57
N GLN A 22 0.10 15.79 -8.40
CA GLN A 22 1.44 16.36 -8.20
C GLN A 22 2.29 15.45 -7.31
N HIS A 23 3.61 15.48 -7.48
CA HIS A 23 4.57 14.78 -6.61
C HIS A 23 4.63 15.41 -5.21
N ARG A 24 3.55 15.25 -4.43
CA ARG A 24 3.47 15.61 -3.01
C ARG A 24 3.61 14.34 -2.16
N PHE A 25 3.91 14.50 -0.87
CA PHE A 25 4.01 13.39 0.05
C PHE A 25 2.65 12.75 0.31
N SER A 26 1.65 13.56 0.68
CA SER A 26 0.28 13.11 0.94
C SER A 26 -0.58 13.24 -0.32
N LYS A 27 -1.63 12.45 -0.39
CA LYS A 27 -2.64 12.42 -1.46
C LYS A 27 -4.01 12.77 -0.90
N GLU A 28 -4.89 13.26 -1.76
CA GLU A 28 -6.27 13.58 -1.39
C GLU A 28 -7.15 12.35 -1.61
N THR A 29 -8.05 12.08 -0.66
CA THR A 29 -9.04 11.02 -0.82
C THR A 29 -10.03 11.37 -1.93
N ALA A 30 -10.48 10.35 -2.64
CA ALA A 30 -11.44 10.47 -3.73
C ALA A 30 -12.59 9.47 -3.53
N PRO A 31 -13.78 9.70 -4.08
CA PRO A 31 -14.87 8.74 -4.01
C PRO A 31 -14.58 7.46 -4.82
N VAL A 32 -13.73 7.57 -5.84
CA VAL A 32 -13.33 6.49 -6.73
C VAL A 32 -11.99 6.83 -7.38
N ILE A 33 -11.15 5.83 -7.57
CA ILE A 33 -9.98 5.90 -8.44
C ILE A 33 -10.14 4.89 -9.59
N ARG A 34 -9.50 5.17 -10.73
CA ARG A 34 -9.44 4.24 -11.85
C ARG A 34 -8.02 3.72 -12.01
N LEU A 35 -7.87 2.41 -11.97
CA LEU A 35 -6.62 1.73 -12.26
C LEU A 35 -6.52 1.46 -13.77
N LEU A 36 -5.36 1.76 -14.35
CA LEU A 36 -5.05 1.51 -15.76
C LEU A 36 -3.99 0.42 -15.84
N GLU A 37 -4.27 -0.62 -16.62
CA GLU A 37 -3.37 -1.77 -16.79
C GLU A 37 -1.97 -1.33 -17.24
N GLY A 38 -0.95 -1.82 -16.53
CA GLY A 38 0.45 -1.52 -16.78
C GLY A 38 0.89 -0.08 -16.52
N LEU A 39 -0.03 0.81 -16.09
CA LEU A 39 0.25 2.24 -15.91
C LEU A 39 0.14 2.69 -14.45
N GLY A 40 -0.92 2.28 -13.74
CA GLY A 40 -1.19 2.72 -12.36
C GLY A 40 -2.52 3.45 -12.21
N VAL A 41 -2.56 4.46 -11.33
CA VAL A 41 -3.77 5.22 -11.01
C VAL A 41 -3.94 6.39 -11.97
N GLU A 42 -5.06 6.46 -12.69
CA GLU A 42 -5.39 7.55 -13.61
C GLU A 42 -5.39 8.90 -12.86
N GLY A 43 -4.65 9.87 -13.41
CA GLY A 43 -4.51 11.19 -12.80
C GLY A 43 -3.53 11.30 -11.63
N ASP A 44 -2.89 10.20 -11.22
CA ASP A 44 -1.84 10.24 -10.19
C ASP A 44 -0.48 10.60 -10.80
N ALA A 45 0.35 11.32 -10.05
CA ALA A 45 1.70 11.73 -10.47
C ALA A 45 2.66 10.55 -10.72
N HIS A 46 2.33 9.33 -10.23
CA HIS A 46 3.13 8.12 -10.42
C HIS A 46 2.62 7.25 -11.58
N LEU A 47 1.66 7.74 -12.38
CA LEU A 47 1.16 7.05 -13.56
C LEU A 47 2.24 6.91 -14.63
N GLY A 48 2.51 5.69 -15.08
CA GLY A 48 3.44 5.43 -16.17
C GLY A 48 4.06 4.04 -16.15
N THR A 49 4.57 3.61 -17.32
CA THR A 49 5.23 2.32 -17.49
C THR A 49 6.65 2.29 -16.92
N THR A 50 7.33 3.45 -16.89
CA THR A 50 8.65 3.64 -16.31
C THR A 50 8.56 4.37 -14.98
N VAL A 51 9.65 4.34 -14.21
CA VAL A 51 9.74 4.96 -12.87
C VAL A 51 9.37 6.44 -12.92
N GLN A 52 8.49 6.85 -12.00
CA GLN A 52 8.02 8.23 -11.86
C GLN A 52 8.59 8.92 -10.59
N HIS A 53 9.07 8.15 -9.63
CA HIS A 53 9.65 8.71 -8.41
C HIS A 53 10.98 9.43 -8.72
N ARG A 54 11.09 10.71 -8.34
CA ARG A 54 12.20 11.61 -8.72
C ARG A 54 13.61 11.05 -8.48
N SER A 55 13.82 10.31 -7.39
CA SER A 55 15.13 9.71 -7.08
C SER A 55 15.46 8.53 -7.99
N HIS A 56 14.46 7.76 -8.41
CA HIS A 56 14.60 6.64 -9.34
C HIS A 56 14.81 7.12 -10.77
N VAL A 57 14.03 8.12 -11.21
CA VAL A 57 14.22 8.76 -12.53
C VAL A 57 15.64 9.30 -12.71
N ARG A 58 16.22 9.90 -11.66
CA ARG A 58 17.62 10.39 -11.71
C ARG A 58 18.64 9.28 -11.86
N ARG A 59 18.34 8.08 -11.37
CA ARG A 59 19.24 6.92 -11.41
C ARG A 59 19.10 6.15 -12.72
N ASP A 60 17.88 5.87 -13.14
CA ASP A 60 17.57 5.17 -14.38
C ASP A 60 16.14 5.49 -14.81
N PRO A 61 15.94 6.44 -15.76
CA PRO A 61 14.62 6.84 -16.22
C PRO A 61 13.91 5.77 -17.06
N THR A 62 14.62 4.72 -17.49
CA THR A 62 14.06 3.64 -18.32
C THR A 62 13.60 2.42 -17.51
N ALA A 63 13.93 2.38 -16.22
CA ALA A 63 13.55 1.28 -15.36
C ALA A 63 12.02 1.13 -15.29
N ALA A 64 11.54 -0.11 -15.25
CA ALA A 64 10.11 -0.39 -15.14
C ALA A 64 9.51 0.19 -13.85
N ASN A 65 8.30 0.75 -13.95
CA ASN A 65 7.57 1.26 -12.79
C ASN A 65 6.95 0.10 -11.99
N LEU A 66 7.66 -0.37 -10.98
CA LEU A 66 7.16 -1.38 -10.04
C LEU A 66 6.33 -0.77 -8.89
N ARG A 67 6.07 0.55 -8.92
CA ARG A 67 5.44 1.34 -7.86
C ARG A 67 4.22 2.10 -8.40
N GLN A 68 3.41 1.42 -9.22
CA GLN A 68 2.24 2.02 -9.85
C GLN A 68 1.11 2.31 -8.87
N VAL A 69 0.97 1.46 -7.83
CA VAL A 69 -0.03 1.60 -6.77
C VAL A 69 0.63 1.36 -5.43
N HIS A 70 0.39 2.26 -4.47
CA HIS A 70 0.81 2.12 -3.09
C HIS A 70 -0.40 1.75 -2.23
N LEU A 71 -0.28 0.69 -1.42
CA LEU A 71 -1.31 0.22 -0.51
C LEU A 71 -0.80 0.22 0.93
N ILE A 72 -1.65 0.66 1.87
CA ILE A 72 -1.38 0.63 3.32
C ILE A 72 -2.57 -0.01 4.04
N ALA A 73 -2.28 -0.81 5.07
CA ALA A 73 -3.30 -1.33 5.98
C ALA A 73 -3.69 -0.25 7.00
N ALA A 74 -4.99 0.00 7.17
CA ALA A 74 -5.53 0.98 8.12
C ALA A 74 -5.18 0.62 9.57
N GLU A 75 -4.94 -0.66 9.85
CA GLU A 75 -4.49 -1.17 11.13
C GLU A 75 -3.19 -0.48 11.60
N LEU A 76 -2.31 -0.07 10.66
CA LEU A 76 -1.14 0.73 10.98
C LEU A 76 -1.51 2.06 11.66
N PHE A 77 -2.61 2.69 11.23
CA PHE A 77 -3.04 3.98 11.80
C PHE A 77 -3.48 3.82 13.26
N GLU A 78 -4.15 2.71 13.56
CA GLU A 78 -4.55 2.34 14.92
C GLU A 78 -3.32 2.02 15.79
N GLU A 79 -2.31 1.37 15.24
CA GLU A 79 -1.07 1.02 15.95
C GLU A 79 -0.20 2.23 16.33
N VAL A 80 -0.19 3.28 15.50
CA VAL A 80 0.61 4.48 15.79
C VAL A 80 -0.13 5.50 16.66
N ALA A 81 -1.46 5.40 16.76
CA ALA A 81 -2.30 6.34 17.51
C ALA A 81 -1.95 6.41 19.02
N PRO A 82 -1.68 5.29 19.74
CA PRO A 82 -1.28 5.35 21.16
C PRO A 82 0.03 6.09 21.40
N ALA A 83 0.88 6.22 20.39
CA ALA A 83 2.11 7.00 20.43
C ALA A 83 1.91 8.50 20.11
N GLY A 84 0.65 8.93 19.94
CA GLY A 84 0.28 10.32 19.68
C GLY A 84 0.23 10.70 18.20
N HIS A 85 0.41 9.74 17.28
CA HIS A 85 0.35 10.02 15.85
C HIS A 85 -1.07 9.86 15.31
N ARG A 86 -1.53 10.87 14.58
CA ARG A 86 -2.82 10.84 13.87
C ARG A 86 -2.56 10.74 12.39
N VAL A 87 -2.82 9.57 11.81
CA VAL A 87 -2.68 9.29 10.38
C VAL A 87 -4.05 8.98 9.79
N LEU A 88 -4.38 9.57 8.68
CA LEU A 88 -5.62 9.39 7.93
C LEU A 88 -5.30 8.82 6.53
N PRO A 89 -6.30 8.22 5.85
CA PRO A 89 -6.13 7.75 4.48
C PRO A 89 -5.58 8.83 3.54
N GLY A 90 -4.54 8.47 2.77
CA GLY A 90 -3.83 9.37 1.84
C GLY A 90 -2.64 10.11 2.48
N ASP A 91 -2.58 10.23 3.79
CA ASP A 91 -1.54 11.01 4.49
C ASP A 91 -0.13 10.50 4.22
N LEU A 92 0.06 9.19 4.13
CA LEU A 92 1.36 8.58 3.84
C LEU A 92 1.62 8.38 2.33
N GLY A 93 0.75 8.93 1.48
CA GLY A 93 0.89 8.93 0.03
C GLY A 93 0.41 7.65 -0.65
N GLU A 94 -0.36 6.83 0.06
CA GLU A 94 -0.98 5.64 -0.51
C GLU A 94 -2.14 5.98 -1.44
N ASN A 95 -2.41 5.05 -2.37
CA ASN A 95 -3.56 5.12 -3.27
C ASN A 95 -4.76 4.32 -2.75
N VAL A 96 -4.49 3.24 -1.99
CA VAL A 96 -5.51 2.36 -1.45
C VAL A 96 -5.20 2.10 0.02
N THR A 97 -6.11 2.48 0.90
CA THR A 97 -6.09 2.09 2.30
C THR A 97 -6.98 0.86 2.46
N THR A 98 -6.41 -0.23 2.98
CA THR A 98 -7.09 -1.53 3.15
C THR A 98 -7.40 -1.80 4.61
N TYR A 99 -8.29 -2.75 4.88
CA TYR A 99 -8.52 -3.33 6.21
C TYR A 99 -8.73 -4.84 6.10
N GLY A 100 -8.28 -5.59 7.12
CA GLY A 100 -8.45 -7.03 7.20
C GLY A 100 -7.50 -7.84 6.30
N VAL A 101 -6.43 -7.22 5.77
CA VAL A 101 -5.37 -7.88 5.00
C VAL A 101 -4.02 -7.57 5.61
N ASP A 102 -3.30 -8.57 6.07
CA ASP A 102 -1.89 -8.40 6.44
C ASP A 102 -1.03 -8.27 5.18
N LEU A 103 -0.96 -7.02 4.66
CA LEU A 103 -0.22 -6.71 3.44
C LEU A 103 1.27 -7.06 3.52
N LEU A 104 1.86 -6.97 4.73
CA LEU A 104 3.30 -7.15 4.92
C LEU A 104 3.71 -8.63 4.94
N ALA A 105 2.78 -9.51 5.31
CA ALA A 105 3.00 -10.96 5.29
C ALA A 105 2.73 -11.61 3.92
N LEU A 106 2.21 -10.86 2.95
CA LEU A 106 1.96 -11.39 1.61
C LEU A 106 3.27 -11.76 0.89
N PRO A 107 3.33 -12.88 0.17
CA PRO A 107 4.47 -13.19 -0.68
C PRO A 107 4.53 -12.29 -1.92
N LEU A 108 5.74 -12.09 -2.44
CA LEU A 108 5.99 -11.40 -3.70
C LEU A 108 5.17 -12.04 -4.82
N GLY A 109 4.49 -11.20 -5.61
CA GLY A 109 3.66 -11.66 -6.73
C GLY A 109 2.21 -11.97 -6.37
N THR A 110 1.81 -11.86 -5.08
CA THR A 110 0.40 -11.92 -4.68
C THR A 110 -0.43 -10.95 -5.51
N VAL A 111 -1.62 -11.38 -5.92
CA VAL A 111 -2.58 -10.54 -6.63
C VAL A 111 -3.73 -10.20 -5.70
N LEU A 112 -4.01 -8.91 -5.55
CA LEU A 112 -5.20 -8.40 -4.88
C LEU A 112 -6.26 -8.09 -5.94
N LEU A 113 -7.41 -8.74 -5.84
CA LEU A 113 -8.61 -8.38 -6.59
C LEU A 113 -9.33 -7.30 -5.78
N LEU A 114 -9.51 -6.12 -6.36
CA LEU A 114 -10.12 -4.96 -5.72
C LEU A 114 -11.46 -4.66 -6.39
N GLY A 115 -12.54 -4.79 -5.62
CA GLY A 115 -13.89 -4.61 -6.16
C GLY A 115 -14.23 -5.59 -7.29
N GLY A 116 -14.87 -5.09 -8.34
CA GLY A 116 -15.44 -5.95 -9.39
C GLY A 116 -14.46 -6.41 -10.47
N SER A 117 -13.35 -5.71 -10.70
CA SER A 117 -12.50 -6.01 -11.88
C SER A 117 -11.02 -5.67 -11.74
N ALA A 118 -10.64 -4.77 -10.84
CA ALA A 118 -9.26 -4.32 -10.74
C ALA A 118 -8.35 -5.39 -10.11
N GLU A 119 -7.16 -5.59 -10.68
CA GLU A 119 -6.14 -6.51 -10.17
C GLU A 119 -4.82 -5.79 -9.97
N VAL A 120 -4.28 -5.87 -8.75
CA VAL A 120 -2.96 -5.33 -8.41
C VAL A 120 -2.05 -6.46 -7.96
N ARG A 121 -0.93 -6.65 -8.67
CA ARG A 121 0.11 -7.60 -8.29
C ARG A 121 1.13 -6.90 -7.41
N ILE A 122 1.35 -7.42 -6.19
CA ILE A 122 2.31 -6.91 -5.23
C ILE A 122 3.74 -7.13 -5.73
N THR A 123 4.53 -6.06 -5.69
CA THR A 123 5.92 -6.02 -6.20
C THR A 123 6.97 -5.84 -5.10
N GLY A 124 6.57 -5.42 -3.91
CA GLY A 124 7.50 -5.29 -2.78
C GLY A 124 7.03 -4.32 -1.72
N LEU A 125 7.88 -4.12 -0.71
CA LEU A 125 7.64 -3.18 0.37
C LEU A 125 7.93 -1.75 -0.07
N ARG A 126 7.09 -0.81 0.35
CA ARG A 126 7.43 0.61 0.26
C ARG A 126 8.65 0.89 1.14
N ASN A 127 9.66 1.57 0.59
CA ASN A 127 10.78 2.04 1.37
C ASN A 127 10.41 3.34 2.10
N PRO A 128 10.23 3.35 3.43
CA PRO A 128 9.94 4.56 4.19
C PRO A 128 11.09 5.57 4.08
N CYS A 129 10.77 6.85 4.05
CA CYS A 129 11.78 7.91 3.94
C CYS A 129 11.51 9.04 4.94
N HIS A 130 12.48 9.95 5.10
CA HIS A 130 12.43 11.07 6.02
C HIS A 130 11.21 12.02 5.84
N GLN A 131 10.49 11.92 4.73
CA GLN A 131 9.26 12.70 4.53
C GLN A 131 8.17 12.30 5.53
N ILE A 132 8.21 11.07 6.07
CA ILE A 132 7.31 10.60 7.11
C ILE A 132 7.50 11.41 8.40
N ASP A 133 8.76 11.68 8.81
CA ASP A 133 9.06 12.52 9.98
C ASP A 133 8.75 14.00 9.73
N ARG A 134 8.88 14.46 8.48
CA ARG A 134 8.43 15.83 8.14
C ARG A 134 6.92 15.98 8.22
N PHE A 135 6.17 14.92 7.98
CA PHE A 135 4.71 14.89 8.13
C PHE A 135 4.33 14.90 9.61
N GLN A 136 4.90 13.98 10.41
CA GLN A 136 4.78 13.99 11.87
C GLN A 136 6.10 13.53 12.50
N ASP A 137 6.65 14.34 13.39
CA ASP A 137 7.90 14.05 14.07
C ASP A 137 7.84 12.73 14.85
N GLY A 138 8.87 11.87 14.69
CA GLY A 138 8.96 10.55 15.31
C GLY A 138 8.14 9.43 14.62
N LEU A 139 7.27 9.74 13.66
CA LEU A 139 6.44 8.73 12.98
C LEU A 139 7.29 7.73 12.18
N LEU A 140 8.40 8.17 11.59
CA LEU A 140 9.30 7.27 10.85
C LEU A 140 9.79 6.11 11.72
N SER A 141 10.11 6.37 12.98
CA SER A 141 10.54 5.35 13.94
C SER A 141 9.46 4.31 14.26
N ARG A 142 8.19 4.62 14.01
CA ARG A 142 7.05 3.70 14.20
C ARG A 142 6.83 2.79 13.01
N VAL A 143 7.21 3.23 11.81
CA VAL A 143 7.05 2.47 10.56
C VAL A 143 8.34 1.83 10.05
N VAL A 144 9.47 2.12 10.70
CA VAL A 144 10.76 1.44 10.48
C VAL A 144 11.30 0.99 11.84
N GLY A 145 11.55 -0.30 11.97
CA GLY A 145 12.09 -0.87 13.19
C GLY A 145 13.05 -2.01 12.89
N ARG A 146 13.37 -2.76 13.93
CA ARG A 146 14.07 -4.04 13.82
C ARG A 146 13.25 -5.11 14.53
N ASP A 147 13.25 -6.30 13.97
CA ASP A 147 12.67 -7.47 14.62
C ASP A 147 13.62 -8.05 15.68
N VAL A 148 13.21 -9.16 16.27
CA VAL A 148 13.97 -9.85 17.31
C VAL A 148 15.34 -10.36 16.83
N ASP A 149 15.49 -10.59 15.54
CA ASP A 149 16.72 -11.06 14.89
C ASP A 149 17.57 -9.87 14.38
N GLY A 150 17.13 -8.63 14.60
CA GLY A 150 17.81 -7.40 14.19
C GLY A 150 17.60 -7.01 12.73
N ALA A 151 16.79 -7.75 11.96
CA ALA A 151 16.45 -7.42 10.58
C ALA A 151 15.55 -6.18 10.50
N VAL A 152 15.74 -5.37 9.46
CA VAL A 152 14.98 -4.12 9.29
C VAL A 152 13.54 -4.43 8.84
N VAL A 153 12.59 -4.07 9.69
CA VAL A 153 11.14 -4.17 9.39
C VAL A 153 10.64 -2.84 8.82
N ARG A 154 9.92 -2.90 7.70
CA ARG A 154 9.31 -1.74 7.03
C ARG A 154 7.81 -1.89 6.99
N ARG A 155 7.08 -0.97 7.62
CA ARG A 155 5.64 -1.07 7.85
C ARG A 155 4.82 -0.01 7.11
N ALA A 156 5.46 0.74 6.19
CA ALA A 156 4.79 1.80 5.43
C ALA A 156 4.03 1.30 4.19
N GLY A 157 3.58 0.05 4.23
CA GLY A 157 2.77 -0.56 3.18
C GLY A 157 3.58 -1.22 2.06
N VAL A 158 2.85 -1.59 1.01
CA VAL A 158 3.37 -2.35 -0.14
C VAL A 158 3.14 -1.60 -1.45
N MET A 159 3.97 -1.92 -2.43
CA MET A 159 3.84 -1.43 -3.81
C MET A 159 3.30 -2.52 -4.71
N GLY A 160 2.62 -2.12 -5.77
CA GLY A 160 2.12 -3.04 -6.77
C GLY A 160 2.06 -2.44 -8.16
N VAL A 161 1.84 -3.33 -9.14
CA VAL A 161 1.57 -2.99 -10.53
C VAL A 161 0.16 -3.45 -10.90
N VAL A 162 -0.52 -2.68 -11.75
CA VAL A 162 -1.86 -2.98 -12.22
C VAL A 162 -1.79 -4.07 -13.29
N ARG A 163 -2.36 -5.23 -13.02
CA ARG A 163 -2.48 -6.35 -13.96
C ARG A 163 -3.75 -6.26 -14.82
N ARG A 164 -4.83 -5.76 -14.24
CA ARG A 164 -6.09 -5.50 -14.93
C ARG A 164 -6.70 -4.20 -14.39
N GLY A 165 -7.12 -3.35 -15.29
CA GLY A 165 -7.74 -2.08 -14.96
C GLY A 165 -9.14 -2.24 -14.38
N GLY A 166 -9.58 -1.20 -13.67
CA GLY A 166 -10.92 -1.14 -13.08
C GLY A 166 -11.08 0.04 -12.15
N GLN A 167 -12.31 0.28 -11.72
CA GLN A 167 -12.60 1.26 -10.69
C GLN A 167 -12.47 0.62 -9.31
N VAL A 168 -11.93 1.39 -8.36
CA VAL A 168 -11.81 1.02 -6.96
C VAL A 168 -12.37 2.15 -6.10
N ARG A 169 -13.19 1.81 -5.11
CA ARG A 169 -13.84 2.75 -4.21
C ARG A 169 -13.89 2.22 -2.78
N GLN A 170 -14.21 3.09 -1.85
CA GLN A 170 -14.47 2.70 -0.47
C GLN A 170 -15.56 1.62 -0.40
N GLY A 171 -15.33 0.62 0.46
CA GLY A 171 -16.25 -0.51 0.67
C GLY A 171 -16.05 -1.67 -0.30
N ASP A 172 -15.24 -1.51 -1.35
CA ASP A 172 -14.97 -2.61 -2.29
C ASP A 172 -14.32 -3.80 -1.56
N PRO A 173 -14.78 -5.04 -1.82
CA PRO A 173 -14.16 -6.23 -1.25
C PRO A 173 -12.75 -6.44 -1.80
N ILE A 174 -11.89 -7.05 -0.97
CA ILE A 174 -10.54 -7.46 -1.37
C ILE A 174 -10.46 -8.98 -1.33
N THR A 175 -10.06 -9.60 -2.44
CA THR A 175 -9.71 -11.01 -2.49
C THR A 175 -8.21 -11.17 -2.71
N VAL A 176 -7.58 -12.00 -1.88
CA VAL A 176 -6.15 -12.29 -1.95
C VAL A 176 -5.93 -13.57 -2.74
N VAL A 177 -5.15 -13.49 -3.81
CA VAL A 177 -4.73 -14.63 -4.64
C VAL A 177 -3.23 -14.80 -4.50
N LEU A 178 -2.81 -15.84 -3.80
CA LEU A 178 -1.40 -16.13 -3.59
C LEU A 178 -0.74 -16.65 -4.87
N PRO A 179 0.56 -16.38 -5.10
CA PRO A 179 1.30 -16.98 -6.19
C PRO A 179 1.55 -18.49 -5.93
N ASP A 180 2.01 -19.20 -6.96
CA ASP A 180 2.48 -20.57 -6.80
C ASP A 180 3.69 -20.65 -5.86
N ARG A 181 3.83 -21.79 -5.18
CA ARG A 181 4.99 -22.05 -4.31
C ARG A 181 6.25 -22.35 -5.14
N PRO A 182 7.45 -22.01 -4.63
CA PRO A 182 7.74 -21.51 -3.27
C PRO A 182 7.41 -20.01 -3.12
N HIS A 183 6.90 -19.62 -1.96
CA HIS A 183 6.62 -18.22 -1.64
C HIS A 183 7.91 -17.46 -1.32
N VAL A 184 8.08 -16.29 -1.91
CA VAL A 184 9.20 -15.38 -1.68
C VAL A 184 8.73 -14.23 -0.82
N PRO A 185 9.38 -13.92 0.32
CA PRO A 185 9.05 -12.76 1.13
C PRO A 185 9.21 -11.44 0.34
N LEU A 186 8.46 -10.43 0.77
CA LEU A 186 8.60 -9.09 0.21
C LEU A 186 9.92 -8.46 0.64
N ASP A 187 10.62 -7.83 -0.29
CA ASP A 187 11.71 -6.90 -0.03
C ASP A 187 11.35 -5.51 -0.60
N ARG A 188 12.14 -4.50 -0.28
CA ARG A 188 11.93 -3.14 -0.78
C ARG A 188 12.02 -3.06 -2.31
N VAL A 189 11.16 -2.28 -2.89
CA VAL A 189 11.12 -2.01 -4.33
C VAL A 189 11.29 -0.52 -4.63
#